data_5f45a5f71f492a310f7e928b25fb724b
#
_entry.id   5f45a5f71f492a310f7e928b25fb724b
#
_cell.length_a   1.000
_cell.length_b   1.000
_cell.length_c   1.000
_cell.angle_alpha   90.00
_cell.angle_beta   90.00
_cell.angle_gamma   90.00
#
_symmetry.space_group_name_H-M   'P 1'
#
loop_
_entity.id
_entity.type
_entity.pdbx_description
1 polymer ?
#
loop_
_entity_poly.entity_id
_entity_poly.type
_entity_poly.pdbx_seq_one_letter_code
_entity_poly.pdbx_strand_id
1 'polypeptide(L)'
;MSGRITTLCTVLGVAIATVGLYLPYRNELNDYLYQKEFLTGKWSTDAEYVINSGDLGLDISQPIVTVQLIVDKDGSINGEIISETLCDDMPLTWNITMNSDSPSLKNFVFARTFEVRQLINGAMDKSPVVATLKLTEEDQKHNAITFEVVSDATGRLPKKLIFGKDLPKFDENYKFLQDYCAKSTAKFYEEVMPKIKKLRDNPKS
;
A
#
# COMPACT_ATOMS: atom_id res chain seq x y z
N MET A 1 -6.63 -17.22 52.56
CA MET A 1 -7.21 -17.64 51.27
C MET A 1 -8.14 -16.59 50.62
N SER A 2 -8.78 -15.75 51.41
CA SER A 2 -9.75 -14.71 50.95
C SER A 2 -9.16 -13.70 49.94
N GLY A 3 -7.95 -13.18 50.17
CA GLY A 3 -7.39 -12.11 49.30
C GLY A 3 -7.12 -12.50 47.84
N ARG A 4 -6.79 -13.77 47.56
CA ARG A 4 -6.54 -14.23 46.18
C ARG A 4 -7.83 -14.32 45.34
N ILE A 5 -8.94 -14.69 45.96
CA ILE A 5 -10.24 -14.78 45.29
C ILE A 5 -10.76 -13.39 44.93
N THR A 6 -10.59 -12.43 45.85
CA THR A 6 -11.00 -11.03 45.60
C THR A 6 -10.21 -10.42 44.47
N THR A 7 -8.89 -10.63 44.41
CA THR A 7 -8.05 -10.13 43.32
C THR A 7 -8.43 -10.74 41.97
N LEU A 8 -8.75 -12.04 41.96
CA LEU A 8 -9.16 -12.74 40.72
C LEU A 8 -10.49 -12.19 40.17
N CYS A 9 -11.47 -11.99 41.07
CA CYS A 9 -12.78 -11.42 40.68
C CYS A 9 -12.65 -9.97 40.18
N THR A 10 -11.75 -9.18 40.77
CA THR A 10 -11.53 -7.80 40.33
C THR A 10 -10.89 -7.77 38.93
N VAL A 11 -9.86 -8.58 38.67
CA VAL A 11 -9.20 -8.69 37.35
C VAL A 11 -10.19 -9.17 36.29
N LEU A 12 -11.02 -10.18 36.62
CA LEU A 12 -12.04 -10.68 35.69
C LEU A 12 -13.11 -9.62 35.39
N GLY A 13 -13.56 -8.90 36.40
CA GLY A 13 -14.53 -7.82 36.25
C GLY A 13 -14.01 -6.68 35.38
N VAL A 14 -12.75 -6.28 35.55
CA VAL A 14 -12.10 -5.26 34.70
C VAL A 14 -11.97 -5.75 33.25
N ALA A 15 -11.56 -7.02 33.08
CA ALA A 15 -11.43 -7.59 31.72
C ALA A 15 -12.77 -7.64 30.99
N ILE A 16 -13.85 -8.07 31.66
CA ILE A 16 -15.18 -8.11 31.05
C ILE A 16 -15.69 -6.69 30.73
N ALA A 17 -15.48 -5.73 31.64
CA ALA A 17 -15.89 -4.35 31.42
C ALA A 17 -15.11 -3.73 30.23
N THR A 18 -13.82 -4.02 30.12
CA THR A 18 -12.98 -3.54 29.01
C THR A 18 -13.44 -4.12 27.67
N VAL A 19 -13.75 -5.42 27.62
CA VAL A 19 -14.27 -6.06 26.40
C VAL A 19 -15.68 -5.53 26.08
N GLY A 20 -16.53 -5.36 27.08
CA GLY A 20 -17.90 -4.85 26.91
C GLY A 20 -17.94 -3.40 26.40
N LEU A 21 -16.96 -2.57 26.79
CA LEU A 21 -16.80 -1.22 26.26
C LEU A 21 -16.12 -1.19 24.88
N TYR A 22 -15.18 -2.09 24.64
CA TYR A 22 -14.45 -2.13 23.39
C TYR A 22 -15.31 -2.54 22.19
N LEU A 23 -16.17 -3.57 22.36
CA LEU A 23 -16.95 -4.12 21.26
C LEU A 23 -17.86 -3.10 20.54
N PRO A 24 -18.67 -2.28 21.24
CA PRO A 24 -19.54 -1.31 20.58
C PRO A 24 -18.77 -0.15 19.93
N TYR A 25 -17.61 0.24 20.49
CA TYR A 25 -16.81 1.37 20.00
C TYR A 25 -15.62 0.96 19.12
N ARG A 26 -15.52 -0.33 18.79
CA ARG A 26 -14.39 -0.87 18.02
C ARG A 26 -14.18 -0.14 16.70
N ASN A 27 -15.26 0.14 15.97
CA ASN A 27 -15.15 0.78 14.66
C ASN A 27 -14.71 2.23 14.78
N GLU A 28 -15.25 2.97 15.74
CA GLU A 28 -14.88 4.37 16.01
C GLU A 28 -13.44 4.45 16.51
N LEU A 29 -13.04 3.53 17.37
CA LEU A 29 -11.66 3.45 17.86
C LEU A 29 -10.69 3.10 16.74
N ASN A 30 -11.04 2.19 15.83
CA ASN A 30 -10.25 1.86 14.68
C ASN A 30 -10.15 3.06 13.73
N ASP A 31 -11.25 3.75 13.45
CA ASP A 31 -11.24 4.95 12.61
C ASP A 31 -10.31 6.03 13.20
N TYR A 32 -10.34 6.20 14.52
CA TYR A 32 -9.44 7.13 15.21
C TYR A 32 -7.98 6.68 15.20
N LEU A 33 -7.70 5.42 15.54
CA LEU A 33 -6.33 4.89 15.65
C LEU A 33 -5.64 4.73 14.28
N TYR A 34 -6.41 4.47 13.21
CA TYR A 34 -5.86 4.23 11.89
C TYR A 34 -6.10 5.35 10.90
N GLN A 35 -6.64 6.46 11.37
CA GLN A 35 -6.80 7.69 10.59
C GLN A 35 -7.43 7.41 9.21
N LYS A 36 -8.53 6.67 9.24
CA LYS A 36 -9.20 6.18 8.05
C LYS A 36 -9.45 7.29 7.02
N GLU A 37 -10.01 8.43 7.46
CA GLU A 37 -10.28 9.56 6.59
C GLU A 37 -8.98 10.15 6.00
N PHE A 38 -7.91 10.15 6.78
CA PHE A 38 -6.63 10.65 6.34
C PHE A 38 -5.98 9.75 5.29
N LEU A 39 -5.94 8.42 5.51
CA LEU A 39 -5.27 7.49 4.60
C LEU A 39 -6.08 7.23 3.32
N THR A 40 -7.41 7.30 3.40
CA THR A 40 -8.27 7.14 2.22
C THR A 40 -8.09 8.31 1.26
N GLY A 41 -7.82 8.05 -0.02
CA GLY A 41 -7.71 9.07 -1.04
C GLY A 41 -6.66 8.79 -2.10
N LYS A 42 -6.32 9.84 -2.83
CA LYS A 42 -5.39 9.85 -3.94
C LYS A 42 -4.04 10.38 -3.48
N TRP A 43 -2.98 9.63 -3.70
CA TRP A 43 -1.64 9.92 -3.24
C TRP A 43 -0.65 9.87 -4.40
N SER A 44 0.25 10.84 -4.51
CA SER A 44 1.26 10.89 -5.56
C SER A 44 2.60 11.37 -5.05
N THR A 45 3.67 10.86 -5.65
CA THR A 45 5.04 11.37 -5.42
C THR A 45 5.37 12.58 -6.29
N ASP A 46 4.43 13.03 -7.15
CA ASP A 46 4.66 14.18 -8.05
C ASP A 46 4.79 15.48 -7.26
N ALA A 47 5.98 16.05 -7.31
CA ALA A 47 6.32 17.28 -6.60
C ALA A 47 6.26 18.55 -7.49
N GLU A 48 6.01 18.40 -8.80
CA GLU A 48 6.22 19.47 -9.78
C GLU A 48 5.41 20.75 -9.50
N TYR A 49 4.22 20.59 -8.90
CA TYR A 49 3.29 21.71 -8.68
C TYR A 49 3.01 22.01 -7.21
N VAL A 50 3.73 21.37 -6.30
CA VAL A 50 3.53 21.62 -4.87
C VAL A 50 4.44 22.75 -4.44
N ILE A 51 3.85 23.89 -4.07
CA ILE A 51 4.58 24.96 -3.37
C ILE A 51 5.13 24.36 -2.07
N ASN A 52 6.43 24.49 -1.83
CA ASN A 52 7.15 23.88 -0.71
C ASN A 52 7.29 22.34 -0.80
N SER A 53 7.37 21.78 -2.00
CA SER A 53 7.64 20.36 -2.18
C SER A 53 8.88 19.87 -1.42
N GLY A 54 9.91 20.70 -1.30
CA GLY A 54 11.10 20.43 -0.49
C GLY A 54 10.80 20.27 0.99
N ASP A 55 9.87 21.05 1.55
CA ASP A 55 9.45 20.94 2.96
C ASP A 55 8.70 19.62 3.22
N LEU A 56 7.99 19.11 2.20
CA LEU A 56 7.34 17.80 2.24
C LEU A 56 8.30 16.65 1.96
N GLY A 57 9.53 16.95 1.53
CA GLY A 57 10.52 15.95 1.14
C GLY A 57 10.20 15.24 -0.18
N LEU A 58 9.32 15.82 -1.01
CA LEU A 58 9.04 15.33 -2.36
C LEU A 58 10.24 15.65 -3.27
N ASP A 59 10.65 14.68 -4.07
CA ASP A 59 11.84 14.76 -4.95
C ASP A 59 11.42 14.64 -6.42
N ILE A 60 11.58 15.74 -7.17
CA ILE A 60 11.26 15.82 -8.60
C ILE A 60 12.07 14.81 -9.44
N SER A 61 13.24 14.41 -8.97
CA SER A 61 14.11 13.47 -9.69
C SER A 61 13.63 12.02 -9.61
N GLN A 62 12.71 11.71 -8.69
CA GLN A 62 12.18 10.36 -8.55
C GLN A 62 11.05 10.08 -9.56
N PRO A 63 10.91 8.83 -10.01
CA PRO A 63 9.80 8.46 -10.89
C PRO A 63 8.46 8.71 -10.19
N ILE A 64 7.49 9.17 -10.96
CA ILE A 64 6.14 9.38 -10.45
C ILE A 64 5.52 8.03 -10.08
N VAL A 65 5.05 7.96 -8.85
CA VAL A 65 4.27 6.84 -8.32
C VAL A 65 2.93 7.38 -7.86
N THR A 66 1.84 6.79 -8.31
CA THR A 66 0.49 7.13 -7.84
C THR A 66 -0.12 5.96 -7.09
N VAL A 67 -0.85 6.28 -6.02
CA VAL A 67 -1.55 5.30 -5.18
C VAL A 67 -2.95 5.80 -4.88
N GLN A 68 -3.94 4.93 -5.02
CA GLN A 68 -5.29 5.17 -4.49
C GLN A 68 -5.51 4.21 -3.32
N LEU A 69 -5.78 4.74 -2.13
CA LEU A 69 -5.99 3.96 -0.92
C LEU A 69 -7.44 4.03 -0.46
N ILE A 70 -7.98 2.91 -0.03
CA ILE A 70 -9.29 2.78 0.59
C ILE A 70 -9.11 1.99 1.89
N VAL A 71 -9.60 2.54 2.98
CA VAL A 71 -9.60 1.87 4.28
C VAL A 71 -10.94 1.23 4.51
N ASP A 72 -10.96 -0.08 4.72
CA ASP A 72 -12.16 -0.86 4.97
C ASP A 72 -12.64 -0.71 6.43
N LYS A 73 -13.87 -1.17 6.70
CA LYS A 73 -14.49 -1.07 8.03
C LYS A 73 -13.73 -1.83 9.12
N ASP A 74 -13.00 -2.87 8.75
CA ASP A 74 -12.17 -3.65 9.69
C ASP A 74 -10.78 -3.03 9.88
N GLY A 75 -10.51 -1.90 9.22
CA GLY A 75 -9.24 -1.18 9.23
C GLY A 75 -8.19 -1.77 8.30
N SER A 76 -8.48 -2.79 7.49
CA SER A 76 -7.58 -3.18 6.39
C SER A 76 -7.52 -2.08 5.35
N ILE A 77 -6.40 -1.98 4.66
CA ILE A 77 -6.22 -0.99 3.60
C ILE A 77 -5.98 -1.71 2.29
N ASN A 78 -6.78 -1.35 1.32
CA ASN A 78 -6.66 -1.83 -0.04
C ASN A 78 -6.38 -0.64 -0.94
N GLY A 79 -5.54 -0.85 -1.94
CA GLY A 79 -5.21 0.20 -2.89
C GLY A 79 -4.65 -0.33 -4.19
N GLU A 80 -4.54 0.59 -5.12
CA GLU A 80 -3.87 0.39 -6.41
C GLU A 80 -2.65 1.30 -6.46
N ILE A 81 -1.51 0.74 -6.87
CA ILE A 81 -0.25 1.47 -7.04
C ILE A 81 0.20 1.35 -8.48
N ILE A 82 0.57 2.47 -9.10
CA ILE A 82 1.03 2.51 -10.49
C ILE A 82 2.30 3.37 -10.58
N SER A 83 3.29 2.87 -11.33
CA SER A 83 4.46 3.63 -11.78
C SER A 83 4.99 3.01 -13.08
N GLU A 84 5.75 3.77 -13.86
CA GLU A 84 6.37 3.26 -15.08
C GLU A 84 7.25 2.03 -14.81
N THR A 85 8.08 2.10 -13.76
CA THR A 85 8.99 1.02 -13.38
C THR A 85 8.25 -0.27 -13.01
N LEU A 86 7.16 -0.17 -12.24
CA LEU A 86 6.34 -1.33 -11.89
C LEU A 86 5.68 -1.95 -13.12
N CYS A 87 5.21 -1.14 -14.06
CA CYS A 87 4.59 -1.63 -15.29
C CYS A 87 5.58 -2.29 -16.23
N ASP A 88 6.81 -1.80 -16.32
CA ASP A 88 7.87 -2.42 -17.14
C ASP A 88 8.30 -3.78 -16.57
N ASP A 89 8.39 -3.88 -15.25
CA ASP A 89 8.80 -5.13 -14.59
C ASP A 89 7.65 -6.16 -14.51
N MET A 90 6.39 -5.71 -14.60
CA MET A 90 5.20 -6.54 -14.52
C MET A 90 4.25 -6.34 -15.71
N PRO A 91 4.70 -6.53 -16.95
CA PRO A 91 3.94 -6.16 -18.15
C PRO A 91 2.68 -7.02 -18.38
N LEU A 92 2.49 -8.11 -17.65
CA LEU A 92 1.30 -8.98 -17.76
C LEU A 92 0.18 -8.58 -16.80
N THR A 93 0.34 -7.49 -16.07
CA THR A 93 -0.60 -7.10 -15.02
C THR A 93 -1.28 -5.79 -15.37
N TRP A 94 -2.61 -5.80 -15.33
CA TRP A 94 -3.41 -4.59 -15.50
C TRP A 94 -3.53 -3.79 -14.20
N ASN A 95 -3.48 -4.48 -13.06
CA ASN A 95 -3.60 -3.85 -11.75
C ASN A 95 -2.54 -4.40 -10.79
N ILE A 96 -1.79 -3.48 -10.20
CA ILE A 96 -0.86 -3.76 -9.12
C ILE A 96 -1.52 -3.26 -7.84
N THR A 97 -1.75 -4.18 -6.91
CA THR A 97 -2.42 -3.85 -5.67
C THR A 97 -1.43 -3.59 -4.55
N MET A 98 -1.80 -2.69 -3.66
CA MET A 98 -1.07 -2.38 -2.44
C MET A 98 -1.99 -2.59 -1.25
N ASN A 99 -1.74 -3.61 -0.44
CA ASN A 99 -2.67 -4.02 0.60
C ASN A 99 -1.97 -4.14 1.95
N SER A 100 -2.70 -3.84 2.99
CA SER A 100 -2.28 -4.04 4.38
C SER A 100 -3.37 -4.75 5.15
N ASP A 101 -2.98 -5.72 5.97
CA ASP A 101 -3.90 -6.45 6.83
C ASP A 101 -4.67 -5.54 7.79
N SER A 102 -5.76 -6.07 8.32
CA SER A 102 -6.48 -5.46 9.44
C SER A 102 -5.53 -5.17 10.59
N PRO A 103 -5.74 -4.05 11.28
CA PRO A 103 -4.89 -3.67 12.38
C PRO A 103 -4.89 -4.71 13.50
N SER A 104 -3.70 -5.01 13.97
CA SER A 104 -3.48 -5.89 15.11
C SER A 104 -2.66 -5.16 16.18
N LEU A 105 -2.59 -5.69 17.39
CA LEU A 105 -1.69 -5.16 18.44
C LEU A 105 -0.25 -5.04 17.96
N LYS A 106 0.18 -5.92 17.05
CA LYS A 106 1.49 -5.86 16.41
C LYS A 106 1.65 -4.59 15.58
N ASN A 107 0.63 -4.22 14.81
CA ASN A 107 0.66 -3.02 13.96
C ASN A 107 0.49 -1.72 14.76
N PHE A 108 -0.05 -1.80 15.98
CA PHE A 108 -0.10 -0.67 16.90
C PHE A 108 1.28 -0.34 17.50
N VAL A 109 2.09 -1.37 17.77
CA VAL A 109 3.44 -1.19 18.34
C VAL A 109 4.49 -1.01 17.25
N PHE A 110 4.31 -1.67 16.11
CA PHE A 110 5.22 -1.62 14.96
C PHE A 110 4.53 -0.91 13.80
N ALA A 111 5.29 -0.14 13.04
CA ALA A 111 4.76 0.54 11.87
C ALA A 111 4.05 -0.45 10.91
N ARG A 112 2.97 0.02 10.31
CA ARG A 112 2.13 -0.77 9.41
C ARG A 112 2.87 -1.14 8.14
N THR A 113 2.75 -2.39 7.71
CA THR A 113 3.33 -2.89 6.48
C THR A 113 2.29 -3.09 5.41
N PHE A 114 2.68 -2.83 4.16
CA PHE A 114 1.87 -2.99 2.97
C PHE A 114 2.58 -3.94 2.01
N GLU A 115 1.85 -4.85 1.44
CA GLU A 115 2.34 -5.74 0.40
C GLU A 115 1.87 -5.25 -0.96
N VAL A 116 2.82 -5.05 -1.86
CA VAL A 116 2.57 -4.78 -3.28
C VAL A 116 2.52 -6.11 -4.01
N ARG A 117 1.39 -6.40 -4.64
CA ARG A 117 1.15 -7.66 -5.34
C ARG A 117 0.69 -7.43 -6.76
N GLN A 118 1.13 -8.32 -7.63
CA GLN A 118 0.62 -8.42 -8.98
C GLN A 118 -0.70 -9.19 -8.97
N LEU A 119 -1.76 -8.64 -9.54
CA LEU A 119 -3.03 -9.35 -9.65
C LEU A 119 -2.99 -10.31 -10.85
N ILE A 120 -2.83 -11.61 -10.59
CA ILE A 120 -2.81 -12.64 -11.64
C ILE A 120 -4.18 -13.35 -11.69
N ASN A 121 -4.87 -13.24 -12.82
CA ASN A 121 -6.18 -13.88 -13.05
C ASN A 121 -7.24 -13.52 -11.99
N GLY A 122 -7.18 -12.34 -11.40
CA GLY A 122 -8.13 -11.89 -10.39
C GLY A 122 -7.99 -12.54 -9.00
N ALA A 123 -6.97 -13.39 -8.78
CA ALA A 123 -6.74 -14.05 -7.50
C ALA A 123 -5.56 -13.40 -6.76
N MET A 124 -5.86 -12.74 -5.63
CA MET A 124 -4.82 -12.09 -4.80
C MET A 124 -3.99 -13.11 -4.02
N ASP A 125 -4.60 -14.17 -3.50
CA ASP A 125 -3.95 -15.13 -2.59
C ASP A 125 -2.80 -15.92 -3.21
N LYS A 126 -2.75 -16.01 -4.53
CA LYS A 126 -1.71 -16.73 -5.29
C LYS A 126 -0.70 -15.81 -5.96
N SER A 127 -0.86 -14.52 -5.80
CA SER A 127 -0.01 -13.53 -6.45
C SER A 127 1.27 -13.31 -5.65
N PRO A 128 2.43 -13.28 -6.30
CA PRO A 128 3.70 -13.03 -5.60
C PRO A 128 3.71 -11.63 -5.00
N VAL A 129 4.32 -11.49 -3.83
CA VAL A 129 4.67 -10.19 -3.27
C VAL A 129 5.85 -9.64 -4.05
N VAL A 130 5.67 -8.49 -4.67
CA VAL A 130 6.68 -7.82 -5.49
C VAL A 130 7.50 -6.85 -4.64
N ALA A 131 6.84 -6.13 -3.75
CA ALA A 131 7.49 -5.26 -2.79
C ALA A 131 6.75 -5.24 -1.46
N THR A 132 7.47 -4.92 -0.39
CA THR A 132 6.92 -4.66 0.94
C THR A 132 7.29 -3.25 1.35
N LEU A 133 6.28 -2.45 1.65
CA LEU A 133 6.41 -1.07 2.08
C LEU A 133 6.02 -0.97 3.56
N LYS A 134 6.71 -0.14 4.31
CA LYS A 134 6.43 0.15 5.71
C LYS A 134 6.04 1.61 5.84
N LEU A 135 4.84 1.88 6.34
CA LEU A 135 4.41 3.26 6.64
C LEU A 135 5.17 3.75 7.87
N THR A 136 6.04 4.74 7.67
CA THR A 136 6.94 5.27 8.72
C THR A 136 6.49 6.61 9.26
N GLU A 137 5.75 7.39 8.47
CA GLU A 137 5.32 8.72 8.87
C GLU A 137 3.97 9.08 8.25
N GLU A 138 3.12 9.70 9.04
CA GLU A 138 1.84 10.27 8.64
C GLU A 138 1.81 11.74 9.06
N ASP A 139 2.06 12.63 8.11
CA ASP A 139 2.02 14.07 8.34
C ASP A 139 0.68 14.65 7.90
N GLN A 140 -0.28 14.64 8.82
CA GLN A 140 -1.61 15.20 8.58
C GLN A 140 -1.59 16.70 8.30
N LYS A 141 -0.65 17.43 8.92
CA LYS A 141 -0.55 18.88 8.76
C LYS A 141 -0.24 19.27 7.33
N HIS A 142 0.60 18.48 6.67
CA HIS A 142 1.02 18.74 5.29
C HIS A 142 0.38 17.79 4.27
N ASN A 143 -0.59 16.97 4.70
CA ASN A 143 -1.23 15.96 3.84
C ASN A 143 -0.21 15.06 3.15
N ALA A 144 0.75 14.55 3.90
CA ALA A 144 1.81 13.68 3.38
C ALA A 144 1.92 12.36 4.16
N ILE A 145 2.32 11.31 3.46
CA ILE A 145 2.68 10.02 4.05
C ILE A 145 4.03 9.55 3.52
N THR A 146 4.77 8.85 4.36
CA THR A 146 6.08 8.31 4.01
C THR A 146 6.10 6.81 4.15
N PHE A 147 6.56 6.13 3.10
CA PHE A 147 6.86 4.70 3.13
C PHE A 147 8.36 4.46 3.00
N GLU A 148 8.86 3.50 3.77
CA GLU A 148 10.16 2.86 3.59
C GLU A 148 9.97 1.57 2.80
N VAL A 149 10.77 1.34 1.76
CA VAL A 149 10.78 0.10 0.98
C VAL A 149 11.61 -0.93 1.73
N VAL A 150 10.94 -1.91 2.34
CA VAL A 150 11.57 -2.98 3.14
C VAL A 150 12.14 -4.06 2.25
N SER A 151 11.40 -4.43 1.22
CA SER A 151 11.83 -5.37 0.18
C SER A 151 11.27 -4.95 -1.18
N ASP A 152 12.04 -5.16 -2.22
CA ASP A 152 11.66 -4.90 -3.60
C ASP A 152 12.32 -5.96 -4.50
N ALA A 153 11.50 -6.82 -5.10
CA ALA A 153 11.97 -7.87 -6.00
C ALA A 153 12.48 -7.31 -7.34
N THR A 154 12.04 -6.10 -7.71
CA THR A 154 12.49 -5.41 -8.94
C THR A 154 13.80 -4.66 -8.73
N GLY A 155 14.09 -4.24 -7.51
CA GLY A 155 15.25 -3.43 -7.14
C GLY A 155 15.23 -2.00 -7.71
N ARG A 156 14.07 -1.52 -8.16
CA ARG A 156 13.91 -0.23 -8.83
C ARG A 156 13.11 0.80 -8.05
N LEU A 157 12.42 0.39 -6.99
CA LEU A 157 11.73 1.34 -6.15
C LEU A 157 12.74 2.12 -5.29
N PRO A 158 12.56 3.44 -5.13
CA PRO A 158 13.36 4.23 -4.20
C PRO A 158 13.22 3.69 -2.78
N LYS A 159 14.28 3.75 -1.99
CA LYS A 159 14.26 3.27 -0.59
C LYS A 159 13.22 3.97 0.28
N LYS A 160 12.87 5.20 -0.05
CA LYS A 160 11.88 6.02 0.61
C LYS A 160 10.95 6.62 -0.43
N LEU A 161 9.65 6.48 -0.20
CA LEU A 161 8.60 7.06 -1.03
C LEU A 161 7.79 8.03 -0.17
N ILE A 162 7.73 9.29 -0.58
CA ILE A 162 6.93 10.32 0.07
C ILE A 162 5.80 10.69 -0.87
N PHE A 163 4.58 10.63 -0.37
CA PHE A 163 3.38 10.91 -1.14
C PHE A 163 2.67 12.14 -0.56
N GLY A 164 2.26 13.04 -1.45
CA GLY A 164 1.32 14.09 -1.15
C GLY A 164 -0.11 13.66 -1.51
N LYS A 165 -1.08 14.08 -0.68
CA LYS A 165 -2.50 13.77 -0.86
C LYS A 165 -3.16 14.76 -1.82
N ASP A 166 -4.02 14.23 -2.70
CA ASP A 166 -4.89 15.00 -3.61
C ASP A 166 -4.13 16.10 -4.41
N LEU A 167 -2.93 15.76 -4.90
CA LEU A 167 -2.13 16.70 -5.69
C LEU A 167 -2.83 17.08 -7.00
N PRO A 168 -2.68 18.32 -7.49
CA PRO A 168 -3.47 18.87 -8.61
C PRO A 168 -3.41 18.06 -9.90
N LYS A 169 -2.29 17.40 -10.18
CA LYS A 169 -2.10 16.60 -11.39
C LYS A 169 -2.31 15.10 -11.21
N PHE A 170 -2.85 14.67 -10.08
CA PHE A 170 -3.02 13.25 -9.82
C PHE A 170 -3.75 12.51 -10.96
N ASP A 171 -4.90 13.02 -11.39
CA ASP A 171 -5.73 12.34 -12.40
C ASP A 171 -5.05 12.31 -13.77
N GLU A 172 -4.29 13.36 -14.14
CA GLU A 172 -3.50 13.41 -15.37
C GLU A 172 -2.35 12.38 -15.32
N ASN A 173 -1.58 12.36 -14.24
CA ASN A 173 -0.49 11.44 -14.04
C ASN A 173 -0.97 9.99 -13.96
N TYR A 174 -2.07 9.75 -13.25
CA TYR A 174 -2.66 8.43 -13.14
C TYR A 174 -3.08 7.88 -14.50
N LYS A 175 -3.76 8.69 -15.31
CA LYS A 175 -4.14 8.33 -16.67
C LYS A 175 -2.92 8.09 -17.57
N PHE A 176 -1.92 8.97 -17.51
CA PHE A 176 -0.67 8.79 -18.23
C PHE A 176 0.00 7.45 -17.89
N LEU A 177 0.10 7.11 -16.60
CA LEU A 177 0.67 5.84 -16.14
C LEU A 177 -0.16 4.63 -16.59
N GLN A 178 -1.50 4.71 -16.57
CA GLN A 178 -2.36 3.66 -17.12
C GLN A 178 -2.10 3.42 -18.60
N ASP A 179 -2.02 4.49 -19.40
CA ASP A 179 -1.72 4.41 -20.82
C ASP A 179 -0.31 3.86 -21.08
N TYR A 180 0.66 4.21 -20.23
CA TYR A 180 2.01 3.67 -20.27
C TYR A 180 2.01 2.16 -20.00
N CYS A 181 1.36 1.71 -18.94
CA CYS A 181 1.25 0.30 -18.60
C CYS A 181 0.59 -0.52 -19.71
N ALA A 182 -0.47 0.01 -20.33
CA ALA A 182 -1.11 -0.63 -21.47
C ALA A 182 -0.15 -0.81 -22.66
N LYS A 183 0.68 0.21 -22.94
CA LYS A 183 1.71 0.13 -23.99
C LYS A 183 2.82 -0.86 -23.66
N SER A 184 3.30 -0.89 -22.41
CA SER A 184 4.29 -1.85 -21.93
C SER A 184 3.77 -3.30 -22.07
N THR A 185 2.50 -3.53 -21.71
CA THR A 185 1.82 -4.82 -21.91
C THR A 185 1.76 -5.20 -23.39
N ALA A 186 1.32 -4.30 -24.27
CA ALA A 186 1.24 -4.57 -25.71
C ALA A 186 2.61 -4.93 -26.30
N LYS A 187 3.64 -4.16 -25.95
CA LYS A 187 5.02 -4.42 -26.35
C LYS A 187 5.53 -5.79 -25.90
N PHE A 188 5.20 -6.18 -24.67
CA PHE A 188 5.56 -7.51 -24.15
C PHE A 188 4.92 -8.63 -24.99
N TYR A 189 3.62 -8.51 -25.32
CA TYR A 189 2.94 -9.50 -26.15
C TYR A 189 3.51 -9.58 -27.57
N GLU A 190 3.87 -8.46 -28.15
CA GLU A 190 4.41 -8.42 -29.51
C GLU A 190 5.86 -8.91 -29.60
N GLU A 191 6.72 -8.53 -28.68
CA GLU A 191 8.17 -8.77 -28.78
C GLU A 191 8.65 -9.98 -27.98
N VAL A 192 8.08 -10.25 -26.81
CA VAL A 192 8.60 -11.23 -25.84
C VAL A 192 7.83 -12.54 -25.92
N MET A 193 6.51 -12.51 -26.00
CA MET A 193 5.70 -13.74 -26.05
C MET A 193 6.02 -14.66 -27.22
N PRO A 194 6.27 -14.18 -28.44
CA PRO A 194 6.68 -15.06 -29.55
C PRO A 194 8.01 -15.76 -29.28
N LYS A 195 8.97 -15.11 -28.61
CA LYS A 195 10.26 -15.72 -28.25
C LYS A 195 10.09 -16.81 -27.19
N ILE A 196 9.27 -16.56 -26.16
CA ILE A 196 8.94 -17.53 -25.12
C ILE A 196 8.26 -18.76 -25.75
N LYS A 197 7.32 -18.55 -26.66
CA LYS A 197 6.64 -19.64 -27.38
C LYS A 197 7.62 -20.50 -28.18
N LYS A 198 8.55 -19.89 -28.93
CA LYS A 198 9.58 -20.60 -29.67
C LYS A 198 10.49 -21.44 -28.76
N LEU A 199 10.90 -20.91 -27.60
CA LEU A 199 11.73 -21.64 -26.63
C LEU A 199 10.97 -22.83 -26.01
N ARG A 200 9.69 -22.65 -25.72
CA ARG A 200 8.83 -23.72 -25.19
C ARG A 200 8.63 -24.85 -26.20
N ASP A 201 8.39 -24.48 -27.47
CA ASP A 201 8.12 -25.43 -28.54
C ASP A 201 9.40 -26.13 -29.04
N ASN A 202 10.60 -25.57 -28.75
CA ASN A 202 11.92 -26.13 -29.07
C ASN A 202 12.84 -26.21 -27.83
N PRO A 203 12.59 -27.11 -26.86
CA PRO A 203 13.32 -27.15 -25.59
C PRO A 203 14.77 -27.69 -25.68
N LYS A 204 15.28 -27.94 -26.88
CA LYS A 204 16.62 -28.54 -27.12
C LYS A 204 17.62 -27.63 -27.86
N SER A 205 17.35 -26.30 -27.91
CA SER A 205 18.33 -25.35 -28.45
C SER A 205 19.06 -24.62 -27.35
#